data_7fc8714352b312cfedaf3540054d0ffb
#
_entry.id   7fc8714352b312cfedaf3540054d0ffb
#
_cell.length_a   1.000
_cell.length_b   1.000
_cell.length_c   1.000
_cell.angle_alpha   90.00
_cell.angle_beta   90.00
_cell.angle_gamma   90.00
#
_symmetry.space_group_name_H-M   'P 1'
#
loop_
_entity.id
_entity.type
_entity.pdbx_description
1 polymer ?
#
loop_
_entity_poly.entity_id
_entity_poly.type
_entity_poly.pdbx_seq_one_letter_code
_entity_poly.pdbx_strand_id
1 'polypeptide(L)'
;MTWVTIGLSAGTLLGMAIVVSGVFGWANKLFQVDVDERVLAVIDELPGANCGGCGYVGCGEYAEAVVLEKAEVTLCTVGGPSCAQAVAGIMGVEVSAVLPYRPIVHCGAHQEDRLGRNEYRGEMGCAAANLVTDVQGCTYGCLGFGDCSRACRFDALQVVDGLATVDYEKCVGCGACAKVCPRNIITITPFKTDRVLAVSCSNKDKGKDVTAVCNVGCIGCGQCARTSRLFKIENNLSTIDYEAYTADCLPEVLAACEKCKRQRLVFVGKPTPEDLEKTKDEELPDVVAPAFRTTVDDMEWRG
;
A
#
# COMPACT_ATOMS: atom_id res chain seq x y z
N MET A 1 -43.36 -22.80 46.49
CA MET A 1 -42.43 -21.70 46.81
C MET A 1 -43.15 -20.70 47.67
N THR A 2 -42.67 -20.47 48.88
CA THR A 2 -43.31 -19.56 49.84
C THR A 2 -42.92 -18.10 49.51
N TRP A 3 -43.85 -17.18 49.79
CA TRP A 3 -43.61 -15.71 49.57
C TRP A 3 -42.35 -15.23 50.28
N VAL A 4 -41.92 -15.91 51.34
CA VAL A 4 -40.70 -15.65 52.10
C VAL A 4 -39.44 -15.93 51.26
N THR A 5 -39.41 -17.02 50.48
CA THR A 5 -38.23 -17.34 49.63
C THR A 5 -38.15 -16.38 48.47
N ILE A 6 -39.26 -15.92 47.92
CA ILE A 6 -39.27 -14.90 46.86
C ILE A 6 -38.76 -13.56 47.40
N GLY A 7 -39.23 -13.14 48.56
CA GLY A 7 -38.79 -11.90 49.20
C GLY A 7 -37.30 -11.90 49.59
N LEU A 8 -36.78 -13.03 50.10
CA LEU A 8 -35.35 -13.18 50.42
C LEU A 8 -34.50 -13.15 49.15
N SER A 9 -34.86 -13.87 48.10
CA SER A 9 -34.10 -13.88 46.85
C SER A 9 -34.10 -12.49 46.16
N ALA A 10 -35.27 -11.83 46.12
CA ALA A 10 -35.37 -10.48 45.58
C ALA A 10 -34.52 -9.47 46.40
N GLY A 11 -34.54 -9.57 47.73
CA GLY A 11 -33.74 -8.70 48.59
C GLY A 11 -32.24 -8.92 48.45
N THR A 12 -31.78 -10.17 48.31
CA THR A 12 -30.35 -10.45 48.08
C THR A 12 -29.88 -9.96 46.73
N LEU A 13 -30.70 -10.16 45.68
CA LEU A 13 -30.37 -9.65 44.32
C LEU A 13 -30.33 -8.12 44.29
N LEU A 14 -31.31 -7.46 44.94
CA LEU A 14 -31.32 -6.00 45.01
C LEU A 14 -30.11 -5.47 45.78
N GLY A 15 -29.75 -6.08 46.93
CA GLY A 15 -28.60 -5.72 47.72
C GLY A 15 -27.30 -5.88 46.93
N MET A 16 -27.15 -6.99 46.18
CA MET A 16 -26.00 -7.25 45.34
C MET A 16 -25.90 -6.23 44.18
N ALA A 17 -27.05 -5.90 43.56
CA ALA A 17 -27.09 -4.91 42.46
C ALA A 17 -26.68 -3.51 42.95
N ILE A 18 -27.08 -3.08 44.13
CA ILE A 18 -26.70 -1.79 44.73
C ILE A 18 -25.20 -1.76 45.01
N VAL A 19 -24.65 -2.83 45.60
CA VAL A 19 -23.21 -2.91 45.88
C VAL A 19 -22.38 -2.87 44.62
N VAL A 20 -22.75 -3.69 43.63
CA VAL A 20 -22.04 -3.74 42.36
C VAL A 20 -22.13 -2.41 41.62
N SER A 21 -23.30 -1.78 41.56
CA SER A 21 -23.47 -0.46 40.94
C SER A 21 -22.66 0.63 41.66
N GLY A 22 -22.60 0.57 42.97
CA GLY A 22 -21.77 1.48 43.76
C GLY A 22 -20.27 1.32 43.50
N VAL A 23 -19.80 0.07 43.43
CA VAL A 23 -18.39 -0.23 43.10
C VAL A 23 -18.04 0.22 41.70
N PHE A 24 -18.90 -0.07 40.71
CA PHE A 24 -18.64 0.38 39.34
C PHE A 24 -18.73 1.90 39.18
N GLY A 25 -19.67 2.57 39.85
CA GLY A 25 -19.77 4.03 39.86
C GLY A 25 -18.53 4.69 40.51
N TRP A 26 -18.05 4.13 41.59
CA TRP A 26 -16.81 4.59 42.24
C TRP A 26 -15.57 4.33 41.35
N ALA A 27 -15.45 3.13 40.79
CA ALA A 27 -14.37 2.78 39.89
C ALA A 27 -14.36 3.67 38.65
N ASN A 28 -15.55 3.89 38.02
CA ASN A 28 -15.68 4.78 36.87
C ASN A 28 -15.18 6.18 37.16
N LYS A 29 -15.51 6.75 38.34
CA LYS A 29 -15.04 8.06 38.72
C LYS A 29 -13.54 8.11 39.01
N LEU A 30 -12.95 7.00 39.55
CA LEU A 30 -11.53 6.91 39.87
C LEU A 30 -10.67 6.73 38.61
N PHE A 31 -11.19 6.00 37.60
CA PHE A 31 -10.49 5.70 36.35
C PHE A 31 -10.95 6.54 35.17
N GLN A 32 -11.74 7.58 35.43
CA GLN A 32 -12.14 8.52 34.37
C GLN A 32 -10.89 9.23 33.86
N VAL A 33 -10.61 9.08 32.56
CA VAL A 33 -9.58 9.82 31.86
C VAL A 33 -10.27 11.00 31.16
N ASP A 34 -9.87 12.20 31.50
CA ASP A 34 -10.34 13.40 30.80
C ASP A 34 -9.62 13.47 29.44
N VAL A 35 -10.37 13.23 28.37
CA VAL A 35 -9.87 13.36 27.00
C VAL A 35 -10.03 14.81 26.56
N ASP A 36 -8.99 15.41 26.02
CA ASP A 36 -9.05 16.78 25.46
C ASP A 36 -10.11 16.83 24.33
N GLU A 37 -11.04 17.78 24.40
CA GLU A 37 -12.12 17.94 23.41
C GLU A 37 -11.59 18.09 21.98
N ARG A 38 -10.37 18.64 21.81
CA ARG A 38 -9.71 18.75 20.50
C ARG A 38 -9.33 17.39 19.94
N VAL A 39 -8.96 16.40 20.79
CA VAL A 39 -8.66 15.04 20.33
C VAL A 39 -9.91 14.41 19.73
N LEU A 40 -11.08 14.58 20.37
CA LEU A 40 -12.34 14.07 19.85
C LEU A 40 -12.70 14.77 18.51
N ALA A 41 -12.55 16.07 18.43
CA ALA A 41 -12.79 16.81 17.21
C ALA A 41 -11.88 16.39 16.06
N VAL A 42 -10.60 16.10 16.33
CA VAL A 42 -9.67 15.57 15.32
C VAL A 42 -10.04 14.15 14.91
N ILE A 43 -10.47 13.28 15.84
CA ILE A 43 -10.94 11.92 15.52
C ILE A 43 -12.12 11.96 14.56
N ASP A 44 -13.08 12.88 14.75
CA ASP A 44 -14.27 13.01 13.91
C ASP A 44 -13.93 13.45 12.47
N GLU A 45 -12.85 14.20 12.28
CA GLU A 45 -12.38 14.61 10.94
C GLU A 45 -11.51 13.53 10.25
N LEU A 46 -11.02 12.55 11.01
CA LEU A 46 -10.23 11.46 10.47
C LEU A 46 -11.12 10.39 9.85
N PRO A 47 -10.68 9.71 8.75
CA PRO A 47 -11.50 8.73 8.03
C PRO A 47 -11.80 7.43 8.80
N GLY A 48 -11.31 7.27 10.01
CA GLY A 48 -11.58 6.09 10.85
C GLY A 48 -11.02 4.75 10.33
N ALA A 49 -10.23 4.77 9.26
CA ALA A 49 -9.75 3.57 8.57
C ALA A 49 -8.74 2.74 9.39
N ASN A 50 -8.13 3.32 10.42
CA ASN A 50 -7.12 2.68 11.29
C ASN A 50 -6.04 1.89 10.51
N CYS A 51 -5.62 2.43 9.34
CA CYS A 51 -4.78 1.72 8.37
C CYS A 51 -3.28 1.72 8.72
N GLY A 52 -2.85 2.55 9.69
CA GLY A 52 -1.44 2.71 10.07
C GLY A 52 -0.57 3.40 9.03
N GLY A 53 -1.16 4.04 7.98
CA GLY A 53 -0.43 4.74 6.94
C GLY A 53 0.31 5.98 7.42
N CYS A 54 -0.22 6.66 8.44
CA CYS A 54 0.39 7.80 9.11
C CYS A 54 1.56 7.44 10.06
N GLY A 55 1.80 6.14 10.29
CA GLY A 55 2.83 5.67 11.24
C GLY A 55 2.31 5.36 12.64
N TYR A 56 1.06 5.68 12.95
CA TYR A 56 0.39 5.41 14.22
C TYR A 56 -0.47 4.14 14.11
N VAL A 57 -0.76 3.49 15.24
CA VAL A 57 -1.53 2.23 15.27
C VAL A 57 -2.97 2.44 14.79
N GLY A 58 -3.55 3.61 15.09
CA GLY A 58 -4.91 3.94 14.68
C GLY A 58 -5.17 5.44 14.60
N CYS A 59 -6.36 5.81 14.13
CA CYS A 59 -6.76 7.21 14.01
C CYS A 59 -6.82 7.94 15.37
N GLY A 60 -7.21 7.23 16.44
CA GLY A 60 -7.24 7.79 17.79
C GLY A 60 -5.84 8.18 18.29
N GLU A 61 -4.85 7.26 18.18
CA GLU A 61 -3.48 7.54 18.57
C GLU A 61 -2.87 8.69 17.74
N TYR A 62 -3.16 8.75 16.45
CA TYR A 62 -2.72 9.88 15.64
C TYR A 62 -3.36 11.19 16.08
N ALA A 63 -4.66 11.21 16.42
CA ALA A 63 -5.33 12.39 16.94
C ALA A 63 -4.71 12.88 18.26
N GLU A 64 -4.42 11.96 19.17
CA GLU A 64 -3.72 12.29 20.42
C GLU A 64 -2.33 12.86 20.15
N ALA A 65 -1.57 12.25 19.25
CA ALA A 65 -0.24 12.74 18.87
C ALA A 65 -0.29 14.13 18.24
N VAL A 66 -1.29 14.43 17.39
CA VAL A 66 -1.47 15.77 16.81
C VAL A 66 -1.73 16.80 17.90
N VAL A 67 -2.62 16.52 18.85
CA VAL A 67 -3.05 17.49 19.86
C VAL A 67 -2.02 17.62 20.97
N LEU A 68 -1.46 16.52 21.48
CA LEU A 68 -0.62 16.50 22.66
C LEU A 68 0.88 16.59 22.33
N GLU A 69 1.32 15.91 21.26
CA GLU A 69 2.73 15.79 20.88
C GLU A 69 3.12 16.71 19.72
N LYS A 70 2.16 17.46 19.16
CA LYS A 70 2.35 18.34 18.00
C LYS A 70 2.87 17.60 16.75
N ALA A 71 2.37 16.38 16.53
CA ALA A 71 2.62 15.66 15.29
C ALA A 71 2.09 16.45 14.08
N GLU A 72 2.68 16.21 12.91
CA GLU A 72 2.25 16.91 11.69
C GLU A 72 0.81 16.53 11.32
N VAL A 73 -0.01 17.54 11.01
CA VAL A 73 -1.43 17.40 10.66
C VAL A 73 -1.64 16.78 9.26
N THR A 74 -0.58 16.62 8.48
CA THR A 74 -0.58 16.16 7.08
C THR A 74 -0.33 14.67 6.89
N LEU A 75 -0.10 13.91 7.95
CA LEU A 75 0.32 12.50 7.86
C LEU A 75 -0.80 11.54 7.42
N CYS A 76 -2.09 11.95 7.52
CA CYS A 76 -3.20 11.09 7.11
C CYS A 76 -3.32 11.01 5.59
N THR A 77 -2.73 9.98 4.97
CA THR A 77 -2.78 9.78 3.51
C THR A 77 -4.16 9.40 2.99
N VAL A 78 -4.97 8.72 3.81
CA VAL A 78 -6.34 8.29 3.47
C VAL A 78 -7.30 9.47 3.45
N GLY A 79 -7.20 10.36 4.43
CA GLY A 79 -8.03 11.58 4.51
C GLY A 79 -7.64 12.63 3.47
N GLY A 80 -6.41 12.60 2.99
CA GLY A 80 -5.91 13.50 1.96
C GLY A 80 -5.90 14.98 2.37
N PRO A 81 -5.89 15.90 1.37
CA PRO A 81 -5.78 17.33 1.63
C PRO A 81 -6.94 17.92 2.43
N SER A 82 -8.17 17.43 2.21
CA SER A 82 -9.36 17.94 2.93
C SER A 82 -9.31 17.66 4.42
N CYS A 83 -8.95 16.44 4.78
CA CYS A 83 -8.76 16.04 6.18
C CYS A 83 -7.60 16.83 6.83
N ALA A 84 -6.48 16.99 6.14
CA ALA A 84 -5.36 17.78 6.64
C ALA A 84 -5.74 19.24 6.91
N GLN A 85 -6.57 19.85 6.05
CA GLN A 85 -7.08 21.20 6.24
C GLN A 85 -8.05 21.28 7.43
N ALA A 86 -8.96 20.33 7.58
CA ALA A 86 -9.90 20.28 8.70
C ALA A 86 -9.16 20.15 10.04
N VAL A 87 -8.22 19.20 10.13
CA VAL A 87 -7.38 19.03 11.34
C VAL A 87 -6.54 20.26 11.62
N ALA A 88 -5.97 20.90 10.60
CA ALA A 88 -5.22 22.14 10.74
C ALA A 88 -6.09 23.29 11.27
N GLY A 89 -7.35 23.38 10.83
CA GLY A 89 -8.33 24.34 11.34
C GLY A 89 -8.59 24.17 12.83
N ILE A 90 -8.71 22.93 13.32
CA ILE A 90 -8.88 22.62 14.76
C ILE A 90 -7.62 23.03 15.54
N MET A 91 -6.44 22.76 14.97
CA MET A 91 -5.16 23.05 15.63
C MET A 91 -4.70 24.51 15.48
N GLY A 92 -5.36 25.31 14.63
CA GLY A 92 -4.99 26.70 14.36
C GLY A 92 -3.65 26.86 13.63
N VAL A 93 -3.27 25.88 12.80
CA VAL A 93 -2.04 25.88 12.01
C VAL A 93 -2.34 26.01 10.51
N GLU A 94 -1.45 26.65 9.76
CA GLU A 94 -1.57 26.71 8.31
C GLU A 94 -0.93 25.47 7.68
N VAL A 95 -1.58 24.89 6.67
CA VAL A 95 -1.09 23.75 5.93
C VAL A 95 -0.78 24.15 4.50
N SER A 96 0.45 23.89 4.07
CA SER A 96 0.84 23.94 2.66
C SER A 96 0.18 22.79 1.88
N ALA A 97 0.10 22.94 0.55
CA ALA A 97 -0.52 21.93 -0.31
C ALA A 97 0.09 20.52 -0.08
N VAL A 98 -0.78 19.58 0.30
CA VAL A 98 -0.39 18.18 0.51
C VAL A 98 -0.46 17.44 -0.83
N LEU A 99 0.66 16.87 -1.25
CA LEU A 99 0.70 16.03 -2.44
C LEU A 99 0.18 14.62 -2.11
N PRO A 100 -0.62 14.00 -2.98
CA PRO A 100 -1.03 12.62 -2.80
C PRO A 100 0.17 11.70 -3.04
N TYR A 101 0.44 10.82 -2.09
CA TYR A 101 1.42 9.75 -2.23
C TYR A 101 0.76 8.50 -2.80
N ARG A 102 1.43 7.82 -3.76
CA ARG A 102 0.89 6.60 -4.39
C ARG A 102 2.01 5.57 -4.60
N PRO A 103 1.68 4.28 -4.58
CA PRO A 103 2.64 3.22 -4.85
C PRO A 103 2.98 3.15 -6.35
N ILE A 104 4.26 2.94 -6.64
CA ILE A 104 4.77 2.59 -7.96
C ILE A 104 5.36 1.18 -7.88
N VAL A 105 4.92 0.28 -8.75
CA VAL A 105 5.46 -1.07 -8.85
C VAL A 105 6.60 -1.09 -9.87
N HIS A 106 7.81 -1.31 -9.41
CA HIS A 106 9.02 -1.37 -10.25
C HIS A 106 9.23 -2.78 -10.83
N CYS A 107 8.22 -3.28 -11.49
CA CYS A 107 8.27 -4.48 -12.32
C CYS A 107 7.19 -4.37 -13.40
N GLY A 108 7.48 -4.75 -14.61
CA GLY A 108 6.53 -4.76 -15.72
C GLY A 108 6.61 -6.07 -16.50
N ALA A 109 7.10 -7.14 -15.87
CA ALA A 109 7.17 -8.47 -16.46
C ALA A 109 5.94 -9.28 -16.05
N HIS A 110 5.13 -9.65 -17.01
CA HIS A 110 4.06 -10.63 -16.85
C HIS A 110 4.61 -12.05 -16.76
N GLN A 111 3.74 -13.03 -16.61
CA GLN A 111 4.18 -14.41 -16.37
C GLN A 111 5.01 -14.98 -17.53
N GLU A 112 4.63 -14.68 -18.77
CA GLU A 112 5.31 -15.10 -19.99
C GLU A 112 6.66 -14.40 -20.25
N ASP A 113 6.84 -13.20 -19.69
CA ASP A 113 8.10 -12.44 -19.81
C ASP A 113 9.23 -12.97 -18.92
N ARG A 114 8.89 -13.80 -17.93
CA ARG A 114 9.83 -14.28 -16.91
C ARG A 114 10.46 -15.59 -17.33
N LEU A 115 11.73 -15.54 -17.63
CA LEU A 115 12.53 -16.70 -17.98
C LEU A 115 13.10 -17.39 -16.72
N GLY A 116 13.36 -18.69 -16.83
CA GLY A 116 13.94 -19.46 -15.73
C GLY A 116 13.05 -19.57 -14.50
N ARG A 117 11.73 -19.62 -14.69
CA ARG A 117 10.78 -19.86 -13.61
C ARG A 117 10.59 -21.36 -13.42
N ASN A 118 10.77 -21.80 -12.17
CA ASN A 118 10.49 -23.17 -11.76
C ASN A 118 9.10 -23.27 -11.09
N GLU A 119 8.55 -24.48 -11.08
CA GLU A 119 7.32 -24.74 -10.35
C GLU A 119 7.59 -24.62 -8.83
N TYR A 120 6.96 -23.64 -8.21
CA TYR A 120 7.05 -23.44 -6.76
C TYR A 120 5.93 -24.22 -6.07
N ARG A 121 6.31 -25.09 -5.13
CA ARG A 121 5.41 -25.97 -4.36
C ARG A 121 5.47 -25.66 -2.86
N GLY A 122 5.70 -24.42 -2.48
CA GLY A 122 5.69 -23.98 -1.10
C GLY A 122 4.41 -23.21 -0.74
N GLU A 123 4.43 -22.60 0.42
CA GLU A 123 3.38 -21.64 0.83
C GLU A 123 3.25 -20.54 -0.22
N MET A 124 2.03 -20.31 -0.73
CA MET A 124 1.75 -19.35 -1.78
C MET A 124 1.76 -17.91 -1.25
N GLY A 125 2.95 -17.48 -0.83
CA GLY A 125 3.27 -16.16 -0.32
C GLY A 125 4.60 -15.64 -0.89
N CYS A 126 4.67 -14.32 -1.17
CA CYS A 126 5.91 -13.71 -1.63
C CYS A 126 7.01 -13.81 -0.58
N ALA A 127 6.67 -13.66 0.71
CA ALA A 127 7.62 -13.76 1.81
C ALA A 127 8.25 -15.16 1.87
N ALA A 128 7.45 -16.21 1.80
CA ALA A 128 7.91 -17.59 1.82
C ALA A 128 8.72 -17.94 0.55
N ALA A 129 8.18 -17.59 -0.61
CA ALA A 129 8.84 -17.87 -1.90
C ALA A 129 10.17 -17.11 -2.06
N ASN A 130 10.33 -15.94 -1.44
CA ASN A 130 11.57 -15.17 -1.50
C ASN A 130 12.74 -15.83 -0.73
N LEU A 131 12.45 -16.76 0.16
CA LEU A 131 13.47 -17.52 0.91
C LEU A 131 13.99 -18.73 0.11
N VAL A 132 13.30 -19.11 -0.97
CA VAL A 132 13.66 -20.26 -1.80
C VAL A 132 14.40 -19.76 -3.04
N THR A 133 15.52 -20.39 -3.34
CA THR A 133 16.28 -20.11 -4.57
C THR A 133 15.54 -20.66 -5.80
N ASP A 134 15.79 -20.05 -6.95
CA ASP A 134 15.32 -20.54 -8.26
C ASP A 134 13.80 -20.57 -8.48
N VAL A 135 13.00 -19.86 -7.66
CA VAL A 135 11.57 -19.69 -7.93
C VAL A 135 11.34 -18.97 -9.25
N GLN A 136 12.23 -18.04 -9.60
CA GLN A 136 12.30 -17.41 -10.92
C GLN A 136 13.71 -16.87 -11.18
N GLY A 137 14.10 -16.78 -12.46
CA GLY A 137 15.43 -16.34 -12.85
C GLY A 137 15.78 -14.91 -12.39
N CYS A 138 14.81 -13.98 -12.42
CA CYS A 138 15.01 -12.62 -11.93
C CYS A 138 14.84 -12.56 -10.40
N THR A 139 15.91 -12.26 -9.66
CA THR A 139 15.90 -12.13 -8.20
C THR A 139 15.28 -10.83 -7.71
N TYR A 140 15.13 -9.82 -8.57
CA TYR A 140 14.59 -8.50 -8.24
C TYR A 140 13.11 -8.35 -8.55
N GLY A 141 12.57 -9.10 -9.53
CA GLY A 141 11.21 -8.89 -10.06
C GLY A 141 10.09 -9.34 -9.12
N CYS A 142 8.87 -8.98 -9.47
CA CYS A 142 7.67 -9.39 -8.75
C CYS A 142 7.56 -10.92 -8.72
N LEU A 143 7.26 -11.51 -7.55
CA LEU A 143 7.02 -12.95 -7.41
C LEU A 143 5.60 -13.36 -7.83
N GLY A 144 4.64 -12.44 -7.71
CA GLY A 144 3.27 -12.66 -8.17
C GLY A 144 2.38 -13.47 -7.21
N PHE A 145 2.79 -13.71 -5.95
CA PHE A 145 1.98 -14.48 -4.98
C PHE A 145 1.02 -13.60 -4.15
N GLY A 146 0.99 -12.27 -4.33
CA GLY A 146 -0.07 -11.40 -3.86
C GLY A 146 -0.04 -10.99 -2.39
N ASP A 147 1.09 -11.03 -1.68
CA ASP A 147 1.17 -10.49 -0.32
C ASP A 147 0.74 -9.02 -0.26
N CYS A 148 1.11 -8.23 -1.26
CA CYS A 148 0.73 -6.84 -1.38
C CYS A 148 -0.77 -6.64 -1.64
N SER A 149 -1.42 -7.54 -2.39
CA SER A 149 -2.86 -7.55 -2.60
C SER A 149 -3.60 -7.89 -1.29
N ARG A 150 -3.17 -8.93 -0.58
CA ARG A 150 -3.76 -9.31 0.72
C ARG A 150 -3.61 -8.22 1.79
N ALA A 151 -2.52 -7.45 1.75
CA ALA A 151 -2.29 -6.34 2.67
C ALA A 151 -3.11 -5.08 2.32
N CYS A 152 -3.70 -5.01 1.13
CA CYS A 152 -4.47 -3.86 0.69
C CYS A 152 -5.90 -3.91 1.24
N ARG A 153 -6.22 -3.04 2.19
CA ARG A 153 -7.58 -2.92 2.77
C ARG A 153 -8.59 -2.19 1.87
N PHE A 154 -8.10 -1.63 0.76
CA PHE A 154 -8.89 -0.78 -0.14
C PHE A 154 -9.15 -1.46 -1.49
N ASP A 155 -8.78 -2.73 -1.65
CA ASP A 155 -8.87 -3.49 -2.90
C ASP A 155 -8.26 -2.75 -4.12
N ALA A 156 -7.28 -1.89 -3.83
CA ALA A 156 -6.61 -1.06 -4.82
C ALA A 156 -5.38 -1.71 -5.45
N LEU A 157 -5.04 -2.94 -5.06
CA LEU A 157 -3.90 -3.64 -5.59
C LEU A 157 -4.24 -5.12 -5.80
N GLN A 158 -4.04 -5.57 -7.04
CA GLN A 158 -4.36 -6.92 -7.47
C GLN A 158 -3.16 -7.54 -8.17
N VAL A 159 -3.15 -8.85 -8.31
CA VAL A 159 -2.14 -9.57 -9.11
C VAL A 159 -2.79 -9.99 -10.42
N VAL A 160 -2.40 -9.37 -11.51
CA VAL A 160 -2.88 -9.64 -12.85
C VAL A 160 -1.76 -10.32 -13.63
N ASP A 161 -2.02 -11.49 -14.17
CA ASP A 161 -1.03 -12.29 -14.91
C ASP A 161 0.34 -12.36 -14.18
N GLY A 162 0.28 -12.67 -12.87
CA GLY A 162 1.46 -12.77 -12.01
C GLY A 162 2.15 -11.45 -11.65
N LEU A 163 1.63 -10.30 -12.05
CA LEU A 163 2.19 -8.98 -11.79
C LEU A 163 1.29 -8.16 -10.86
N ALA A 164 1.87 -7.57 -9.82
CA ALA A 164 1.16 -6.63 -8.96
C ALA A 164 0.77 -5.37 -9.73
N THR A 165 -0.52 -5.11 -9.82
CA THR A 165 -1.12 -3.98 -10.56
C THR A 165 -1.93 -3.12 -9.60
N VAL A 166 -1.80 -1.79 -9.72
CA VAL A 166 -2.43 -0.81 -8.83
C VAL A 166 -3.61 -0.15 -9.53
N ASP A 167 -4.77 -0.20 -8.89
CA ASP A 167 -5.92 0.62 -9.21
C ASP A 167 -5.77 1.98 -8.50
N TYR A 168 -5.40 3.00 -9.25
CA TYR A 168 -5.13 4.33 -8.71
C TYR A 168 -6.40 5.13 -8.37
N GLU A 169 -7.57 4.67 -8.76
CA GLU A 169 -8.85 5.27 -8.34
C GLU A 169 -9.19 4.89 -6.91
N LYS A 170 -8.93 3.63 -6.55
CA LYS A 170 -9.17 3.11 -5.19
C LYS A 170 -7.99 3.36 -4.24
N CYS A 171 -6.79 3.57 -4.78
CA CYS A 171 -5.59 3.68 -3.96
C CYS A 171 -5.55 4.98 -3.16
N VAL A 172 -5.40 4.87 -1.85
CA VAL A 172 -5.28 5.98 -0.90
C VAL A 172 -3.84 6.28 -0.47
N GLY A 173 -2.85 5.50 -0.93
CA GLY A 173 -1.43 5.73 -0.64
C GLY A 173 -0.97 5.33 0.76
N CYS A 174 -1.67 4.44 1.46
CA CYS A 174 -1.34 4.04 2.84
C CYS A 174 0.01 3.30 3.01
N GLY A 175 0.64 2.84 1.93
CA GLY A 175 1.95 2.20 1.95
C GLY A 175 2.00 0.75 2.44
N ALA A 176 0.87 0.13 2.81
CA ALA A 176 0.83 -1.25 3.30
C ALA A 176 1.45 -2.26 2.32
N CYS A 177 1.19 -2.10 1.02
CA CYS A 177 1.75 -2.94 -0.04
C CYS A 177 3.29 -2.85 -0.14
N ALA A 178 3.87 -1.68 0.10
CA ALA A 178 5.32 -1.50 0.09
C ALA A 178 5.97 -2.19 1.30
N LYS A 179 5.34 -2.12 2.48
CA LYS A 179 5.85 -2.71 3.73
C LYS A 179 5.94 -4.23 3.68
N VAL A 180 5.01 -4.89 2.98
CA VAL A 180 4.95 -6.37 2.90
C VAL A 180 5.70 -6.96 1.72
N CYS A 181 6.21 -6.13 0.80
CA CYS A 181 6.93 -6.62 -0.37
C CYS A 181 8.35 -7.07 -0.01
N PRO A 182 8.69 -8.38 -0.03
CA PRO A 182 10.01 -8.86 0.41
C PRO A 182 11.14 -8.46 -0.55
N ARG A 183 10.79 -8.02 -1.77
CA ARG A 183 11.75 -7.58 -2.79
C ARG A 183 11.85 -6.05 -2.91
N ASN A 184 11.08 -5.31 -2.10
CA ASN A 184 11.08 -3.84 -2.06
C ASN A 184 10.91 -3.19 -3.46
N ILE A 185 10.07 -3.79 -4.31
CA ILE A 185 9.81 -3.29 -5.66
C ILE A 185 8.66 -2.28 -5.72
N ILE A 186 8.03 -1.99 -4.59
CA ILE A 186 6.95 -1.02 -4.48
C ILE A 186 7.47 0.18 -3.69
N THR A 187 7.52 1.34 -4.33
CA THR A 187 7.91 2.60 -3.69
C THR A 187 6.72 3.53 -3.57
N ILE A 188 6.65 4.28 -2.47
CA ILE A 188 5.61 5.29 -2.26
C ILE A 188 6.17 6.64 -2.69
N THR A 189 5.56 7.23 -3.71
CA THR A 189 6.07 8.42 -4.40
C THR A 189 5.02 9.53 -4.39
N PRO A 190 5.41 10.81 -4.22
CA PRO A 190 4.49 11.94 -4.34
C PRO A 190 4.07 12.13 -5.80
N PHE A 191 2.75 12.17 -6.05
CA PHE A 191 2.20 12.46 -7.36
C PHE A 191 1.87 13.94 -7.46
N LYS A 192 2.69 14.68 -8.19
CA LYS A 192 2.45 16.11 -8.49
C LYS A 192 1.43 16.32 -9.62
N THR A 193 1.14 15.25 -10.36
CA THR A 193 0.15 15.18 -11.45
C THR A 193 -0.64 13.89 -11.32
N ASP A 194 -1.78 13.77 -12.00
CA ASP A 194 -2.60 12.55 -11.97
C ASP A 194 -1.86 11.30 -12.47
N ARG A 195 -0.86 11.51 -13.34
CA ARG A 195 0.00 10.44 -13.86
C ARG A 195 1.47 10.85 -13.75
N VAL A 196 2.29 9.91 -13.35
CA VAL A 196 3.75 10.08 -13.33
C VAL A 196 4.41 8.97 -14.14
N LEU A 197 5.57 9.27 -14.70
CA LEU A 197 6.37 8.25 -15.35
C LEU A 197 7.06 7.37 -14.31
N ALA A 198 7.07 6.06 -14.56
CA ALA A 198 7.75 5.08 -13.73
C ALA A 198 8.75 4.26 -14.55
N VAL A 199 9.83 3.83 -13.92
CA VAL A 199 10.69 2.77 -14.46
C VAL A 199 10.15 1.45 -13.95
N SER A 200 9.51 0.67 -14.83
CA SER A 200 8.93 -0.63 -14.49
C SER A 200 9.96 -1.75 -14.52
N CYS A 201 11.03 -1.58 -13.76
CA CYS A 201 12.09 -2.58 -13.53
C CYS A 201 12.89 -2.23 -12.28
N SER A 202 13.33 -3.26 -11.55
CA SER A 202 14.19 -3.13 -10.36
C SER A 202 15.48 -3.96 -10.48
N ASN A 203 15.72 -4.62 -11.62
CA ASN A 203 16.87 -5.46 -11.82
C ASN A 203 18.15 -4.61 -11.97
N LYS A 204 19.19 -4.93 -11.18
CA LYS A 204 20.48 -4.23 -11.13
C LYS A 204 21.62 -5.02 -11.79
N ASP A 205 21.31 -6.16 -12.39
CA ASP A 205 22.30 -6.97 -13.10
C ASP A 205 22.75 -6.29 -14.41
N LYS A 206 23.83 -6.79 -15.00
CA LYS A 206 24.26 -6.34 -16.30
C LYS A 206 23.25 -6.71 -17.38
N GLY A 207 23.13 -5.88 -18.41
CA GLY A 207 22.10 -6.05 -19.45
C GLY A 207 22.06 -7.44 -20.08
N LYS A 208 23.20 -8.15 -20.20
CA LYS A 208 23.26 -9.54 -20.70
C LYS A 208 22.54 -10.50 -19.74
N ASP A 209 22.78 -10.35 -18.44
CA ASP A 209 22.19 -11.21 -17.41
C ASP A 209 20.69 -10.92 -17.25
N VAL A 210 20.30 -9.64 -17.36
CA VAL A 210 18.89 -9.23 -17.40
C VAL A 210 18.13 -9.92 -18.54
N THR A 211 18.72 -9.94 -19.77
CA THR A 211 18.08 -10.55 -20.94
C THR A 211 18.00 -12.07 -20.85
N ALA A 212 18.83 -12.70 -20.04
CA ALA A 212 18.78 -14.15 -19.80
C ALA A 212 17.61 -14.55 -18.89
N VAL A 213 17.10 -13.63 -18.04
CA VAL A 213 16.06 -13.92 -17.03
C VAL A 213 14.74 -13.18 -17.26
N CYS A 214 14.69 -12.20 -18.18
CA CYS A 214 13.49 -11.39 -18.41
C CYS A 214 13.48 -10.82 -19.84
N ASN A 215 12.37 -11.08 -20.57
CA ASN A 215 12.18 -10.59 -21.93
C ASN A 215 12.04 -9.07 -22.00
N VAL A 216 11.57 -8.42 -20.93
CA VAL A 216 11.23 -6.99 -20.90
C VAL A 216 12.09 -6.16 -19.95
N GLY A 217 13.04 -6.74 -19.21
CA GLY A 217 13.84 -6.04 -18.19
C GLY A 217 14.66 -4.85 -18.71
N CYS A 218 14.90 -3.84 -17.88
CA CYS A 218 15.77 -2.71 -18.17
C CYS A 218 17.23 -3.19 -18.23
N ILE A 219 17.94 -2.89 -19.31
CA ILE A 219 19.35 -3.29 -19.52
C ILE A 219 20.37 -2.21 -19.14
N GLY A 220 19.94 -1.15 -18.50
CA GLY A 220 20.83 -0.06 -18.08
C GLY A 220 21.52 0.69 -19.22
N CYS A 221 20.94 0.73 -20.42
CA CYS A 221 21.61 1.28 -21.62
C CYS A 221 21.82 2.81 -21.59
N GLY A 222 21.22 3.52 -20.65
CA GLY A 222 21.40 4.95 -20.43
C GLY A 222 20.75 5.87 -21.48
N GLN A 223 19.91 5.37 -22.39
CA GLN A 223 19.26 6.22 -23.40
C GLN A 223 18.32 7.25 -22.78
N CYS A 224 17.57 6.88 -21.74
CA CYS A 224 16.72 7.80 -20.98
C CYS A 224 17.53 8.93 -20.32
N ALA A 225 18.64 8.61 -19.66
CA ALA A 225 19.51 9.59 -19.01
C ALA A 225 20.22 10.54 -19.98
N ARG A 226 20.44 10.12 -21.24
CA ARG A 226 20.95 11.02 -22.30
C ARG A 226 19.86 11.94 -22.86
N THR A 227 18.59 11.57 -22.68
CA THR A 227 17.47 12.34 -23.23
C THR A 227 16.94 13.35 -22.25
N SER A 228 16.89 13.02 -20.95
CA SER A 228 16.42 13.93 -19.92
C SER A 228 17.25 13.78 -18.64
N ARG A 229 17.49 14.91 -17.96
CA ARG A 229 18.22 14.98 -16.68
C ARG A 229 17.47 14.37 -15.50
N LEU A 230 16.20 14.08 -15.66
CA LEU A 230 15.39 13.40 -14.64
C LEU A 230 15.84 11.97 -14.39
N PHE A 231 16.52 11.36 -15.36
CA PHE A 231 16.96 9.97 -15.24
C PHE A 231 18.43 9.89 -14.83
N LYS A 232 18.68 8.99 -13.90
CA LYS A 232 20.05 8.59 -13.50
C LYS A 232 20.19 7.09 -13.73
N ILE A 233 21.39 6.65 -14.06
CA ILE A 233 21.70 5.21 -14.13
C ILE A 233 22.53 4.86 -12.90
N GLU A 234 21.93 4.08 -12.02
CA GLU A 234 22.56 3.60 -10.80
C GLU A 234 22.55 2.07 -10.78
N ASN A 235 23.69 1.46 -10.57
CA ASN A 235 23.81 -0.01 -10.53
C ASN A 235 23.11 -0.70 -11.74
N ASN A 236 23.40 -0.26 -12.96
CA ASN A 236 22.81 -0.75 -14.22
C ASN A 236 21.29 -0.57 -14.37
N LEU A 237 20.64 0.17 -13.48
CA LEU A 237 19.21 0.44 -13.50
C LEU A 237 18.96 1.93 -13.71
N SER A 238 17.96 2.25 -14.53
CA SER A 238 17.44 3.63 -14.64
C SER A 238 16.58 3.96 -13.44
N THR A 239 16.81 5.11 -12.84
CA THR A 239 16.01 5.70 -11.76
C THR A 239 15.51 7.07 -12.16
N ILE A 240 14.40 7.53 -11.57
CA ILE A 240 13.82 8.85 -11.81
C ILE A 240 13.92 9.67 -10.54
N ASP A 241 14.31 10.93 -10.70
CA ASP A 241 14.29 11.93 -9.65
C ASP A 241 12.87 12.55 -9.58
N TYR A 242 12.03 12.05 -8.67
CA TYR A 242 10.66 12.54 -8.51
C TYR A 242 10.56 13.89 -7.81
N GLU A 243 11.62 14.35 -7.14
CA GLU A 243 11.64 15.70 -6.56
C GLU A 243 11.75 16.76 -7.67
N ALA A 244 12.55 16.49 -8.69
CA ALA A 244 12.70 17.35 -9.86
C ALA A 244 11.60 17.15 -10.92
N TYR A 245 10.73 16.12 -10.77
CA TYR A 245 9.67 15.81 -11.73
C TYR A 245 8.55 16.84 -11.65
N THR A 246 8.28 17.56 -12.75
CA THR A 246 7.19 18.55 -12.89
C THR A 246 6.43 18.32 -14.20
N ALA A 247 5.27 18.97 -14.34
CA ALA A 247 4.47 18.88 -15.57
C ALA A 247 5.23 19.39 -16.81
N ASP A 248 6.14 20.34 -16.64
CA ASP A 248 6.95 20.92 -17.73
C ASP A 248 7.94 19.93 -18.34
N CYS A 249 8.26 18.87 -17.59
CA CYS A 249 9.19 17.83 -18.06
C CYS A 249 8.54 16.85 -19.07
N LEU A 250 7.24 16.95 -19.31
CA LEU A 250 6.47 15.99 -20.13
C LEU A 250 7.08 15.76 -21.53
N PRO A 251 7.52 16.80 -22.31
CA PRO A 251 8.11 16.58 -23.62
C PRO A 251 9.41 15.75 -23.60
N GLU A 252 10.28 16.01 -22.62
CA GLU A 252 11.54 15.27 -22.44
C GLU A 252 11.27 13.81 -22.03
N VAL A 253 10.28 13.63 -21.17
CA VAL A 253 9.86 12.33 -20.67
C VAL A 253 9.26 11.47 -21.81
N LEU A 254 8.40 12.04 -22.65
CA LEU A 254 7.86 11.36 -23.83
C LEU A 254 8.97 10.96 -24.82
N ALA A 255 9.91 11.87 -25.09
CA ALA A 255 11.07 11.56 -25.94
C ALA A 255 11.95 10.44 -25.35
N ALA A 256 12.05 10.35 -24.02
CA ALA A 256 12.77 9.25 -23.36
C ALA A 256 12.00 7.91 -23.48
N CYS A 257 10.67 7.93 -23.42
CA CYS A 257 9.83 6.74 -23.62
C CYS A 257 10.03 6.16 -25.02
N GLU A 258 9.98 7.01 -26.06
CA GLU A 258 10.18 6.60 -27.47
C GLU A 258 11.54 5.95 -27.70
N LYS A 259 12.59 6.48 -27.06
CA LYS A 259 13.96 5.96 -27.16
C LYS A 259 14.21 4.70 -26.32
N CYS A 260 13.28 4.33 -25.45
CA CYS A 260 13.45 3.16 -24.60
C CYS A 260 13.17 1.87 -25.37
N LYS A 261 14.21 1.22 -25.88
CA LYS A 261 14.12 -0.03 -26.65
C LYS A 261 13.44 -1.17 -25.89
N ARG A 262 13.43 -1.15 -24.56
CA ARG A 262 12.82 -2.18 -23.73
C ARG A 262 11.42 -1.77 -23.23
N GLN A 263 10.96 -0.56 -23.53
CA GLN A 263 9.65 -0.02 -23.15
C GLN A 263 9.38 -0.11 -21.63
N ARG A 264 10.43 0.18 -20.83
CA ARG A 264 10.33 0.12 -19.36
C ARG A 264 9.98 1.44 -18.70
N LEU A 265 9.75 2.47 -19.49
CA LEU A 265 9.24 3.76 -19.06
C LEU A 265 7.75 3.78 -19.30
N VAL A 266 6.95 3.71 -18.24
CA VAL A 266 5.50 3.56 -18.29
C VAL A 266 4.85 4.65 -17.44
N PHE A 267 3.82 5.30 -17.97
CA PHE A 267 3.01 6.20 -17.17
C PHE A 267 2.10 5.41 -16.24
N VAL A 268 2.14 5.75 -14.97
CA VAL A 268 1.30 5.17 -13.92
C VAL A 268 0.46 6.27 -13.27
N GLY A 269 -0.74 5.96 -12.82
CA GLY A 269 -1.66 6.93 -12.23
C GLY A 269 -3.10 6.66 -12.66
N LYS A 270 -3.97 7.63 -12.45
CA LYS A 270 -5.37 7.51 -12.86
C LYS A 270 -5.48 7.39 -14.39
N PRO A 271 -6.35 6.52 -14.90
CA PRO A 271 -6.55 6.38 -16.33
C PRO A 271 -7.11 7.69 -16.93
N THR A 272 -6.67 8.03 -18.12
CA THR A 272 -7.25 9.14 -18.89
C THR A 272 -8.53 8.68 -19.58
N PRO A 273 -9.44 9.59 -19.98
CA PRO A 273 -10.61 9.23 -20.78
C PRO A 273 -10.25 8.48 -22.07
N GLU A 274 -9.12 8.83 -22.69
CA GLU A 274 -8.61 8.14 -23.89
C GLU A 274 -8.15 6.69 -23.58
N ASP A 275 -7.55 6.45 -22.41
CA ASP A 275 -7.17 5.10 -21.99
C ASP A 275 -8.42 4.25 -21.77
N LEU A 276 -9.44 4.81 -21.09
CA LEU A 276 -10.72 4.13 -20.86
C LEU A 276 -11.46 3.80 -22.16
N GLU A 277 -11.38 4.67 -23.15
CA GLU A 277 -12.01 4.43 -24.46
C GLU A 277 -11.28 3.35 -25.27
N LYS A 278 -9.94 3.32 -25.20
CA LYS A 278 -9.12 2.30 -25.85
C LYS A 278 -9.28 0.91 -25.24
N THR A 279 -9.51 0.83 -23.93
CA THR A 279 -9.62 -0.44 -23.20
C THR A 279 -11.06 -0.90 -22.99
N LYS A 280 -12.05 -0.15 -23.52
CA LYS A 280 -13.47 -0.41 -23.30
C LYS A 280 -13.92 -1.80 -23.78
N ASP A 281 -13.32 -2.28 -24.87
CA ASP A 281 -13.65 -3.56 -25.49
C ASP A 281 -12.62 -4.65 -25.16
N GLU A 282 -11.63 -4.37 -24.31
CA GLU A 282 -10.67 -5.37 -23.84
C GLU A 282 -11.27 -6.19 -22.69
N GLU A 283 -11.32 -7.51 -22.87
CA GLU A 283 -11.60 -8.41 -21.75
C GLU A 283 -10.41 -8.33 -20.76
N LEU A 284 -10.70 -7.85 -19.54
CA LEU A 284 -9.70 -7.84 -18.48
C LEU A 284 -9.32 -9.29 -18.16
N PRO A 285 -8.03 -9.61 -18.07
CA PRO A 285 -7.60 -10.94 -17.67
C PRO A 285 -8.14 -11.27 -16.28
N ASP A 286 -8.55 -12.54 -16.09
CA ASP A 286 -9.06 -13.02 -14.82
C ASP A 286 -8.12 -12.65 -13.67
N VAL A 287 -8.64 -11.89 -12.71
CA VAL A 287 -7.92 -11.60 -11.48
C VAL A 287 -7.91 -12.86 -10.63
N VAL A 288 -6.84 -13.60 -10.70
CA VAL A 288 -6.63 -14.75 -9.81
C VAL A 288 -6.31 -14.19 -8.43
N ALA A 289 -7.31 -14.14 -7.55
CA ALA A 289 -7.05 -13.91 -6.13
C ALA A 289 -6.08 -14.99 -5.66
N PRO A 290 -4.90 -14.62 -5.09
CA PRO A 290 -3.94 -15.59 -4.64
C PRO A 290 -4.58 -16.42 -3.52
N ALA A 291 -5.00 -17.64 -3.84
CA ALA A 291 -5.47 -18.58 -2.83
C ALA A 291 -4.28 -18.94 -1.95
N PHE A 292 -4.48 -18.88 -0.64
CA PHE A 292 -3.52 -19.39 0.31
C PHE A 292 -3.55 -20.93 0.18
N ARG A 293 -2.61 -21.49 -0.57
CA ARG A 293 -2.43 -22.93 -0.70
C ARG A 293 -1.10 -23.31 -0.07
N THR A 294 -1.16 -24.29 0.81
CA THR A 294 0.03 -24.95 1.31
C THR A 294 0.25 -26.23 0.51
N THR A 295 1.48 -26.72 0.44
CA THR A 295 1.79 -28.03 -0.18
C THR A 295 1.10 -29.19 0.51
N VAL A 296 0.57 -28.99 1.71
CA VAL A 296 -0.15 -29.99 2.49
C VAL A 296 -1.57 -30.22 1.93
N ASP A 297 -2.16 -29.20 1.28
CA ASP A 297 -3.54 -29.28 0.76
C ASP A 297 -3.66 -30.17 -0.49
N ASP A 298 -2.56 -30.38 -1.21
CA ASP A 298 -2.51 -31.18 -2.45
C ASP A 298 -1.87 -32.58 -2.27
N MET A 299 -1.41 -32.92 -1.08
CA MET A 299 -0.82 -34.21 -0.78
C MET A 299 -1.74 -35.07 0.08
N GLU A 300 -2.20 -36.19 -0.47
CA GLU A 300 -2.69 -37.26 0.39
C GLU A 300 -1.59 -37.63 1.40
N TRP A 301 -1.89 -37.42 2.67
CA TRP A 301 -1.04 -37.89 3.76
C TRP A 301 -0.87 -39.39 3.62
N ARG A 302 0.25 -39.82 3.10
CA ARG A 302 0.67 -41.23 3.21
C ARG A 302 1.26 -41.36 4.62
N GLY A 303 0.41 -41.80 5.54
CA GLY A 303 0.77 -42.18 6.89
C GLY A 303 1.78 -43.31 6.95
#